data_f9a5ff0a38fa5c964a6a45f6b93c8c4f
#
_entry.id   f9a5ff0a38fa5c964a6a45f6b93c8c4f
#
_cell.length_a   1.000
_cell.length_b   1.000
_cell.length_c   1.000
_cell.angle_alpha   90.00
_cell.angle_beta   90.00
_cell.angle_gamma   90.00
#
_symmetry.space_group_name_H-M   'P 1'
#
loop_
_entity.id
_entity.type
_entity.pdbx_description
1 polymer ?
#
loop_
_entity_poly.entity_id
_entity_poly.type
_entity_poly.pdbx_seq_one_letter_code
_entity_poly.pdbx_strand_id
1 'polypeptide(L)'
;MKKEYLECGKILGAHGVRGIMKVESWCDSIKVLAAQKRVFLAEKDGSYKEVRVESAASGGNVVLMGLEGFDSREIAQGMKNTVLYLKREDIPLKPGAVLLADIIGLPVIDIDSKQRLGTVKDITDSVASRLYVIEATDGGEVLIPDIKEFIKEINTDEGVFIRPIPGFFD
;
A
#
# COMPACT_ATOMS: atom_id res chain seq x y z
N MET A 1 4.22 3.05 14.63
CA MET A 1 5.27 3.88 13.99
C MET A 1 5.13 3.79 12.48
N LYS A 2 5.10 4.94 11.81
CA LYS A 2 4.97 4.99 10.34
C LYS A 2 6.30 4.64 9.69
N LYS A 3 6.27 3.77 8.69
CA LYS A 3 7.47 3.39 7.93
C LYS A 3 7.86 4.50 6.96
N GLU A 4 9.16 4.77 6.88
CA GLU A 4 9.70 5.74 5.93
C GLU A 4 9.69 5.19 4.50
N TYR A 5 9.97 3.89 4.33
CA TYR A 5 9.98 3.20 3.04
C TYR A 5 8.83 2.20 3.00
N LEU A 6 8.02 2.27 1.94
CA LEU A 6 6.84 1.43 1.76
C LEU A 6 6.98 0.55 0.52
N GLU A 7 6.59 -0.70 0.63
CA GLU A 7 6.53 -1.59 -0.52
C GLU A 7 5.51 -1.04 -1.53
N CYS A 8 5.95 -0.83 -2.77
CA CYS A 8 5.10 -0.22 -3.79
C CYS A 8 4.84 -1.12 -4.99
N GLY A 9 5.57 -2.20 -5.12
CA GLY A 9 5.37 -3.12 -6.23
C GLY A 9 6.46 -4.18 -6.32
N LYS A 10 6.31 -5.02 -7.32
CA LYS A 10 7.23 -6.12 -7.56
C LYS A 10 7.55 -6.22 -9.05
N ILE A 11 8.82 -6.42 -9.37
CA ILE A 11 9.27 -6.62 -10.75
C ILE A 11 8.85 -8.03 -11.19
N LEU A 12 8.06 -8.11 -12.27
CA LEU A 12 7.57 -9.37 -12.83
C LEU A 12 8.54 -9.95 -13.85
N GLY A 13 9.38 -9.13 -14.47
CA GLY A 13 10.34 -9.55 -15.46
C GLY A 13 10.64 -8.46 -16.47
N ALA A 14 11.41 -8.80 -17.51
CA ALA A 14 11.77 -7.87 -18.58
C ALA A 14 10.62 -7.69 -19.57
N HIS A 15 10.57 -6.48 -20.17
CA HIS A 15 9.66 -6.16 -21.25
C HIS A 15 10.50 -5.63 -22.44
N GLY A 16 10.53 -6.36 -23.55
CA GLY A 16 11.35 -6.00 -24.70
C GLY A 16 12.83 -6.25 -24.47
N VAL A 17 13.69 -5.53 -25.21
CA VAL A 17 15.13 -5.79 -25.28
C VAL A 17 16.01 -4.73 -24.61
N ARG A 18 15.41 -3.63 -24.13
CA ARG A 18 16.16 -2.46 -23.66
C ARG A 18 16.26 -2.30 -22.14
N GLY A 19 15.93 -3.33 -21.37
CA GLY A 19 15.99 -3.23 -19.93
C GLY A 19 14.75 -2.67 -19.26
N ILE A 20 13.68 -2.43 -20.02
CA ILE A 20 12.38 -2.05 -19.46
C ILE A 20 11.83 -3.24 -18.67
N MET A 21 11.27 -2.95 -17.50
CA MET A 21 10.74 -3.97 -16.60
C MET A 21 9.24 -3.83 -16.45
N LYS A 22 8.54 -4.98 -16.38
CA LYS A 22 7.13 -5.00 -15.98
C LYS A 22 7.08 -4.99 -14.47
N VAL A 23 6.35 -4.04 -13.90
CA VAL A 23 6.21 -3.89 -12.46
C VAL A 23 4.74 -3.98 -12.07
N GLU A 24 4.42 -4.93 -11.19
CA GLU A 24 3.11 -5.00 -10.57
C GLU A 24 3.01 -3.89 -9.52
N SER A 25 2.01 -3.03 -9.64
CA SER A 25 1.84 -1.92 -8.71
C SER A 25 1.00 -2.35 -7.51
N TRP A 26 1.51 -2.06 -6.32
CA TRP A 26 0.79 -2.25 -5.04
C TRP A 26 0.32 -0.91 -4.45
N CYS A 27 0.49 0.18 -5.22
CA CYS A 27 -0.02 1.49 -4.83
C CYS A 27 -1.54 1.54 -5.02
N ASP A 28 -2.19 2.52 -4.39
CA ASP A 28 -3.65 2.71 -4.47
C ASP A 28 -4.11 2.95 -5.91
N SER A 29 -3.24 3.54 -6.74
CA SER A 29 -3.46 3.72 -8.16
C SER A 29 -2.17 3.41 -8.91
N ILE A 30 -2.28 2.77 -10.08
CA ILE A 30 -1.13 2.51 -10.94
C ILE A 30 -0.42 3.80 -11.35
N LYS A 31 -1.17 4.92 -11.41
CA LYS A 31 -0.62 6.23 -11.74
C LYS A 31 0.37 6.74 -10.70
N VAL A 32 0.22 6.35 -9.44
CA VAL A 32 1.13 6.75 -8.37
C VAL A 32 2.52 6.22 -8.66
N LEU A 33 2.63 4.94 -8.98
CA LEU A 33 3.92 4.33 -9.31
C LEU A 33 4.49 4.86 -10.63
N ALA A 34 3.63 5.00 -11.64
CA ALA A 34 4.05 5.47 -12.97
C ALA A 34 4.55 6.93 -12.97
N ALA A 35 4.18 7.73 -11.97
CA ALA A 35 4.60 9.12 -11.85
C ALA A 35 5.89 9.30 -11.05
N GLN A 36 6.46 8.24 -10.49
CA GLN A 36 7.64 8.34 -9.64
C GLN A 36 8.90 8.63 -10.43
N LYS A 37 9.77 9.47 -9.88
CA LYS A 37 11.08 9.80 -10.45
C LYS A 37 12.20 8.95 -9.86
N ARG A 38 11.95 8.29 -8.73
CA ARG A 38 12.90 7.40 -8.06
C ARG A 38 12.15 6.29 -7.35
N VAL A 39 12.80 5.15 -7.23
CA VAL A 39 12.35 4.01 -6.41
C VAL A 39 13.52 3.54 -5.57
N PHE A 40 13.27 2.67 -4.62
CA PHE A 40 14.30 2.16 -3.72
C PHE A 40 14.33 0.64 -3.73
N LEU A 41 15.53 0.10 -3.61
CA LEU A 41 15.77 -1.33 -3.50
C LEU A 41 16.29 -1.62 -2.09
N ALA A 42 15.75 -2.66 -1.46
CA ALA A 42 16.23 -3.07 -0.13
C ALA A 42 17.59 -3.74 -0.25
N GLU A 43 18.54 -3.34 0.59
CA GLU A 43 19.86 -3.94 0.68
C GLU A 43 19.91 -4.98 1.79
N LYS A 44 20.92 -5.85 1.74
CA LYS A 44 21.07 -6.93 2.73
C LYS A 44 21.32 -6.43 4.15
N ASP A 45 21.88 -5.23 4.29
CA ASP A 45 22.18 -4.60 5.59
C ASP A 45 20.99 -3.85 6.19
N GLY A 46 19.82 -3.89 5.52
CA GLY A 46 18.62 -3.20 5.97
C GLY A 46 18.48 -1.77 5.46
N SER A 47 19.45 -1.26 4.70
CA SER A 47 19.35 0.05 4.06
C SER A 47 18.59 -0.04 2.76
N TYR A 48 18.31 1.13 2.15
CA TYR A 48 17.60 1.22 0.87
C TYR A 48 18.45 2.03 -0.11
N LYS A 49 18.62 1.47 -1.30
CA LYS A 49 19.37 2.11 -2.38
C LYS A 49 18.42 2.87 -3.28
N GLU A 50 18.67 4.16 -3.48
CA GLU A 50 17.90 4.98 -4.41
C GLU A 50 18.27 4.63 -5.86
N VAL A 51 17.25 4.44 -6.69
CA VAL A 51 17.42 4.18 -8.12
C VAL A 51 16.54 5.16 -8.89
N ARG A 52 17.13 5.87 -9.83
CA ARG A 52 16.42 6.85 -10.65
C ARG A 52 15.54 6.13 -11.68
N VAL A 53 14.31 6.62 -11.86
CA VAL A 53 13.40 6.15 -12.89
C VAL A 53 13.65 6.96 -14.15
N GLU A 54 14.14 6.32 -15.21
CA GLU A 54 14.39 6.96 -16.50
C GLU A 54 13.11 7.08 -17.32
N SER A 55 12.24 6.08 -17.22
CA SER A 55 10.96 6.07 -17.92
C SER A 55 9.95 5.25 -17.16
N ALA A 56 8.69 5.65 -17.25
CA ALA A 56 7.59 4.89 -16.64
C ALA A 56 6.31 5.16 -17.42
N ALA A 57 5.59 4.11 -17.75
CA ALA A 57 4.33 4.21 -18.46
C ALA A 57 3.39 3.10 -17.97
N SER A 58 2.09 3.37 -17.91
CA SER A 58 1.12 2.33 -17.59
C SER A 58 0.92 1.42 -18.80
N GLY A 59 1.01 0.11 -18.58
CA GLY A 59 0.79 -0.90 -19.60
C GLY A 59 -0.35 -1.83 -19.18
N GLY A 60 -1.58 -1.35 -19.26
CA GLY A 60 -2.72 -2.08 -18.72
C GLY A 60 -2.75 -2.01 -17.20
N ASN A 61 -2.59 -3.14 -16.53
CA ASN A 61 -2.56 -3.22 -15.06
C ASN A 61 -1.14 -3.33 -14.48
N VAL A 62 -0.12 -3.09 -15.30
CA VAL A 62 1.28 -3.05 -14.85
C VAL A 62 1.91 -1.72 -15.24
N VAL A 63 3.06 -1.40 -14.63
CA VAL A 63 3.88 -0.25 -15.02
C VAL A 63 5.09 -0.77 -15.79
N LEU A 64 5.35 -0.19 -16.96
CA LEU A 64 6.55 -0.46 -17.74
C LEU A 64 7.59 0.57 -17.32
N MET A 65 8.63 0.14 -16.63
CA MET A 65 9.57 1.03 -15.95
C MET A 65 11.01 0.78 -16.39
N GLY A 66 11.69 1.85 -16.79
CA GLY A 66 13.14 1.82 -17.04
C GLY A 66 13.87 2.45 -15.88
N LEU A 67 14.82 1.74 -15.31
CA LEU A 67 15.63 2.20 -14.18
C LEU A 67 17.06 2.45 -14.62
N GLU A 68 17.67 3.50 -14.08
CA GLU A 68 19.07 3.84 -14.34
C GLU A 68 19.99 2.69 -13.91
N GLY A 69 20.87 2.28 -14.82
CA GLY A 69 21.78 1.15 -14.57
C GLY A 69 21.25 -0.21 -14.99
N PHE A 70 19.99 -0.30 -15.43
CA PHE A 70 19.38 -1.54 -15.88
C PHE A 70 19.06 -1.42 -17.37
N ASP A 71 20.11 -1.57 -18.21
CA ASP A 71 20.06 -1.20 -19.62
C ASP A 71 19.88 -2.36 -20.60
N SER A 72 19.83 -3.59 -20.10
CA SER A 72 19.66 -4.78 -20.94
C SER A 72 18.54 -5.67 -20.44
N ARG A 73 18.02 -6.50 -21.37
CA ARG A 73 16.99 -7.47 -21.03
C ARG A 73 17.47 -8.46 -19.96
N GLU A 74 18.73 -8.88 -20.04
CA GLU A 74 19.29 -9.86 -19.08
C GLU A 74 19.34 -9.29 -17.68
N ILE A 75 19.77 -8.03 -17.53
CA ILE A 75 19.79 -7.35 -16.24
C ILE A 75 18.36 -7.20 -15.69
N ALA A 76 17.44 -6.75 -16.54
CA ALA A 76 16.04 -6.58 -16.14
C ALA A 76 15.39 -7.91 -15.74
N GLN A 77 15.66 -8.97 -16.49
CA GLN A 77 15.13 -10.31 -16.18
C GLN A 77 15.72 -10.85 -14.88
N GLY A 78 16.97 -10.52 -14.57
CA GLY A 78 17.60 -10.88 -13.31
C GLY A 78 16.97 -10.21 -12.09
N MET A 79 16.21 -9.15 -12.30
CA MET A 79 15.49 -8.45 -11.22
C MET A 79 14.09 -9.00 -10.96
N LYS A 80 13.68 -10.06 -11.66
CA LYS A 80 12.37 -10.69 -11.44
C LYS A 80 12.16 -11.05 -9.98
N ASN A 81 10.96 -10.77 -9.48
CA ASN A 81 10.54 -10.99 -8.09
C ASN A 81 11.18 -10.03 -7.07
N THR A 82 11.90 -9.01 -7.52
CA THR A 82 12.43 -7.97 -6.63
C THR A 82 11.32 -7.00 -6.24
N VAL A 83 11.20 -6.71 -4.94
CA VAL A 83 10.23 -5.75 -4.43
C VAL A 83 10.82 -4.34 -4.53
N LEU A 84 10.01 -3.40 -5.02
CA LEU A 84 10.36 -1.99 -5.08
C LEU A 84 9.72 -1.24 -3.93
N TYR A 85 10.41 -0.20 -3.45
CA TYR A 85 9.96 0.64 -2.34
C TYR A 85 9.86 2.09 -2.80
N LEU A 86 8.93 2.81 -2.20
CA LEU A 86 8.84 4.26 -2.32
C LEU A 86 9.11 4.88 -0.96
N LYS A 87 9.72 6.06 -0.97
CA LYS A 87 9.84 6.85 0.24
C LYS A 87 8.49 7.50 0.53
N ARG A 88 8.07 7.49 1.78
CA ARG A 88 6.76 8.02 2.18
C ARG A 88 6.52 9.44 1.63
N GLU A 89 7.54 10.30 1.68
CA GLU A 89 7.44 11.68 1.21
C GLU A 89 7.18 11.81 -0.29
N ASP A 90 7.47 10.77 -1.08
CA ASP A 90 7.28 10.77 -2.53
C ASP A 90 5.85 10.37 -2.93
N ILE A 91 5.05 9.87 -2.00
CA ILE A 91 3.70 9.40 -2.28
C ILE A 91 2.73 10.56 -2.13
N PRO A 92 2.05 10.99 -3.24
CA PRO A 92 1.12 12.11 -3.16
C PRO A 92 -0.14 11.70 -2.39
N LEU A 93 -0.51 12.52 -1.40
CA LEU A 93 -1.75 12.37 -0.65
C LEU A 93 -2.59 13.62 -0.81
N LYS A 94 -3.89 13.43 -1.01
CA LYS A 94 -4.85 14.53 -0.96
C LYS A 94 -5.01 14.97 0.50
N PRO A 95 -5.34 16.25 0.76
CA PRO A 95 -5.63 16.68 2.13
C PRO A 95 -6.67 15.77 2.80
N GLY A 96 -6.35 15.32 4.01
CA GLY A 96 -7.22 14.39 4.75
C GLY A 96 -7.12 12.92 4.35
N ALA A 97 -6.38 12.60 3.30
CA ALA A 97 -6.16 11.22 2.89
C ALA A 97 -5.10 10.54 3.75
N VAL A 98 -5.18 9.21 3.87
CA VAL A 98 -4.21 8.40 4.60
C VAL A 98 -3.77 7.24 3.73
N LEU A 99 -2.54 6.76 3.95
CA LEU A 99 -2.04 5.57 3.27
C LEU A 99 -2.65 4.31 3.89
N LEU A 100 -3.04 3.34 3.06
CA LEU A 100 -3.58 2.07 3.55
C LEU A 100 -2.61 1.36 4.48
N ALA A 101 -1.31 1.43 4.18
CA ALA A 101 -0.28 0.83 5.02
C ALA A 101 -0.23 1.41 6.43
N ASP A 102 -0.68 2.65 6.62
CA ASP A 102 -0.73 3.30 7.93
C ASP A 102 -1.99 2.92 8.73
N ILE A 103 -3.00 2.41 8.06
CA ILE A 103 -4.26 1.99 8.72
C ILE A 103 -4.12 0.60 9.32
N ILE A 104 -3.42 -0.30 8.62
CA ILE A 104 -3.21 -1.66 9.11
C ILE A 104 -2.44 -1.61 10.44
N GLY A 105 -2.95 -2.29 11.45
CA GLY A 105 -2.37 -2.31 12.80
C GLY A 105 -2.94 -1.26 13.75
N LEU A 106 -3.78 -0.33 13.25
CA LEU A 106 -4.40 0.67 14.12
C LEU A 106 -5.50 0.04 14.98
N PRO A 107 -5.68 0.54 16.22
CA PRO A 107 -6.82 0.11 17.02
C PRO A 107 -8.13 0.62 16.44
N VAL A 108 -9.17 -0.17 16.55
CA VAL A 108 -10.54 0.20 16.17
C VAL A 108 -11.29 0.58 17.42
N ILE A 109 -11.85 1.76 17.43
CA ILE A 109 -12.44 2.38 18.63
C ILE A 109 -13.89 2.79 18.35
N ASP A 110 -14.79 2.46 19.26
CA ASP A 110 -16.18 2.93 19.21
C ASP A 110 -16.19 4.44 19.46
N ILE A 111 -16.71 5.21 18.50
CA ILE A 111 -16.70 6.68 18.59
C ILE A 111 -17.53 7.20 19.75
N ASP A 112 -18.55 6.49 20.15
CA ASP A 112 -19.46 6.90 21.23
C ASP A 112 -18.94 6.50 22.60
N SER A 113 -18.59 5.23 22.80
CA SER A 113 -18.14 4.71 24.11
C SER A 113 -16.64 4.87 24.35
N LYS A 114 -15.86 5.10 23.28
CA LYS A 114 -14.40 5.17 23.32
C LYS A 114 -13.74 3.84 23.70
N GLN A 115 -14.47 2.74 23.63
CA GLN A 115 -13.90 1.42 23.88
C GLN A 115 -13.18 0.90 22.65
N ARG A 116 -12.07 0.21 22.90
CA ARG A 116 -11.35 -0.48 21.84
C ARG A 116 -12.09 -1.76 21.47
N LEU A 117 -12.45 -1.89 20.18
CA LEU A 117 -13.21 -3.04 19.67
C LEU A 117 -12.31 -4.09 19.02
N GLY A 118 -11.13 -3.68 18.57
CA GLY A 118 -10.21 -4.58 17.88
C GLY A 118 -9.05 -3.84 17.23
N THR A 119 -8.46 -4.47 16.23
CA THR A 119 -7.32 -3.95 15.48
C THR A 119 -7.54 -4.18 13.99
N VAL A 120 -7.16 -3.25 13.15
CA VAL A 120 -7.22 -3.44 11.70
C VAL A 120 -6.16 -4.47 11.30
N LYS A 121 -6.59 -5.64 10.88
CA LYS A 121 -5.72 -6.75 10.48
C LYS A 121 -5.32 -6.65 9.01
N ASP A 122 -6.26 -6.24 8.16
CA ASP A 122 -6.04 -6.15 6.73
C ASP A 122 -7.09 -5.25 6.10
N ILE A 123 -6.89 -4.91 4.83
CA ILE A 123 -7.83 -4.13 4.02
C ILE A 123 -7.97 -4.85 2.69
N THR A 124 -9.20 -5.13 2.29
CA THR A 124 -9.47 -5.82 1.03
C THR A 124 -10.56 -5.07 0.25
N ASP A 125 -10.62 -5.31 -1.05
CA ASP A 125 -11.66 -4.71 -1.88
C ASP A 125 -12.74 -5.73 -2.19
N SER A 126 -13.98 -5.27 -2.19
CA SER A 126 -15.12 -6.03 -2.66
C SER A 126 -15.74 -5.32 -3.86
N VAL A 127 -16.72 -5.96 -4.49
CA VAL A 127 -17.40 -5.36 -5.64
C VAL A 127 -18.05 -4.03 -5.29
N ALA A 128 -18.57 -3.89 -4.09
CA ALA A 128 -19.33 -2.71 -3.66
C ALA A 128 -18.46 -1.64 -2.99
N SER A 129 -17.44 -2.05 -2.23
CA SER A 129 -16.64 -1.11 -1.46
C SER A 129 -15.37 -1.78 -0.92
N ARG A 130 -14.49 -0.95 -0.38
CA ARG A 130 -13.36 -1.42 0.40
C ARG A 130 -13.87 -1.96 1.75
N LEU A 131 -13.25 -3.03 2.22
CA LEU A 131 -13.58 -3.66 3.48
C LEU A 131 -12.38 -3.63 4.43
N TYR A 132 -12.62 -3.22 5.66
CA TYR A 132 -11.63 -3.34 6.73
C TYR A 132 -11.83 -4.68 7.42
N VAL A 133 -10.77 -5.48 7.47
CA VAL A 133 -10.76 -6.75 8.20
C VAL A 133 -10.28 -6.45 9.61
N ILE A 134 -11.16 -6.57 10.57
CA ILE A 134 -10.90 -6.23 11.96
C ILE A 134 -10.75 -7.51 12.78
N GLU A 135 -9.63 -7.64 13.48
CA GLU A 135 -9.49 -8.67 14.49
C GLU A 135 -10.06 -8.12 15.79
N ALA A 136 -11.21 -8.68 16.22
CA ALA A 136 -11.88 -8.24 17.43
C ALA A 136 -11.09 -8.64 18.69
N THR A 137 -11.36 -7.98 19.80
CA THR A 137 -10.65 -8.25 21.07
C THR A 137 -10.86 -9.66 21.58
N ASP A 138 -11.94 -10.34 21.17
CA ASP A 138 -12.21 -11.74 21.52
C ASP A 138 -11.54 -12.75 20.57
N GLY A 139 -10.79 -12.26 19.57
CA GLY A 139 -10.13 -13.09 18.56
C GLY A 139 -10.95 -13.36 17.32
N GLY A 140 -12.19 -12.93 17.27
CA GLY A 140 -13.04 -13.05 16.08
C GLY A 140 -12.66 -12.07 14.99
N GLU A 141 -13.14 -12.30 13.77
CA GLU A 141 -12.88 -11.44 12.64
C GLU A 141 -14.18 -10.76 12.18
N VAL A 142 -14.11 -9.44 11.97
CA VAL A 142 -15.26 -8.63 11.55
C VAL A 142 -14.90 -7.88 10.29
N LEU A 143 -15.78 -7.88 9.29
CA LEU A 143 -15.62 -7.13 8.05
C LEU A 143 -16.48 -5.87 8.11
N ILE A 144 -15.87 -4.70 7.98
CA ILE A 144 -16.59 -3.42 8.04
C ILE A 144 -16.39 -2.67 6.74
N PRO A 145 -17.48 -2.37 6.01
CA PRO A 145 -17.38 -1.57 4.78
C PRO A 145 -16.87 -0.15 5.07
N ASP A 146 -16.05 0.36 4.15
CA ASP A 146 -15.52 1.73 4.23
C ASP A 146 -16.58 2.71 3.72
N ILE A 147 -17.60 2.94 4.52
CA ILE A 147 -18.67 3.89 4.23
C ILE A 147 -18.86 4.80 5.45
N LYS A 148 -19.42 5.98 5.19
CA LYS A 148 -19.56 7.04 6.21
C LYS A 148 -20.43 6.63 7.38
N GLU A 149 -21.35 5.70 7.18
CA GLU A 149 -22.25 5.19 8.24
C GLU A 149 -21.46 4.45 9.33
N PHE A 150 -20.36 3.82 8.98
CA PHE A 150 -19.55 3.02 9.91
C PHE A 150 -18.22 3.66 10.25
N ILE A 151 -17.47 4.10 9.24
CA ILE A 151 -16.15 4.71 9.46
C ILE A 151 -16.32 6.22 9.64
N LYS A 152 -16.14 6.68 10.88
CA LYS A 152 -16.38 8.10 11.23
C LYS A 152 -15.14 8.94 11.14
N GLU A 153 -14.00 8.40 11.54
CA GLU A 153 -12.73 9.11 11.51
C GLU A 153 -11.57 8.11 11.44
N ILE A 154 -10.55 8.44 10.69
CA ILE A 154 -9.30 7.68 10.68
C ILE A 154 -8.18 8.63 11.11
N ASN A 155 -7.62 8.36 12.29
CA ASN A 155 -6.50 9.10 12.82
C ASN A 155 -5.31 8.14 12.96
N THR A 156 -4.28 8.34 12.14
CA THR A 156 -3.14 7.41 12.10
C THR A 156 -2.31 7.39 13.38
N ASP A 157 -2.52 8.34 14.28
CA ASP A 157 -1.86 8.37 15.58
C ASP A 157 -2.71 7.74 16.70
N GLU A 158 -4.03 7.80 16.58
CA GLU A 158 -4.95 7.32 17.62
C GLU A 158 -5.69 6.04 17.24
N GLY A 159 -6.18 5.94 16.02
CA GLY A 159 -6.91 4.76 15.57
C GLY A 159 -8.01 5.05 14.57
N VAL A 160 -8.80 4.01 14.29
CA VAL A 160 -9.96 4.10 13.40
C VAL A 160 -11.21 4.19 14.28
N PHE A 161 -11.92 5.30 14.19
CA PHE A 161 -13.14 5.53 14.97
C PHE A 161 -14.35 5.12 14.16
N ILE A 162 -15.13 4.20 14.70
CA ILE A 162 -16.31 3.63 14.02
C ILE A 162 -17.55 3.77 14.87
N ARG A 163 -18.70 3.66 14.22
CA ARG A 163 -19.98 3.49 14.89
C ARG A 163 -20.51 2.11 14.55
N PRO A 164 -20.26 1.11 15.41
CA PRO A 164 -20.70 -0.25 15.12
C PRO A 164 -22.20 -0.37 15.22
N ILE A 165 -22.76 -1.29 14.43
CA ILE A 165 -24.15 -1.68 14.56
C ILE A 165 -24.23 -3.01 15.36
N PRO A 166 -25.38 -3.34 15.94
CA PRO A 166 -25.55 -4.64 16.60
C PRO A 166 -25.19 -5.79 15.65
N GLY A 167 -24.42 -6.74 16.14
CA GLY A 167 -23.97 -7.90 15.37
C GLY A 167 -22.55 -7.79 14.83
N PHE A 168 -21.92 -6.61 14.83
CA PHE A 168 -20.53 -6.51 14.39
C PHE A 168 -19.55 -7.10 15.40
N PHE A 169 -19.74 -6.77 16.66
CA PHE A 169 -18.82 -7.20 17.74
C PHE A 169 -19.53 -7.95 18.87
N ASP A 170 -20.74 -8.38 18.62
CA ASP A 170 -21.54 -9.12 19.62
C ASP A 170 -21.31 -10.64 19.55
#